data_9ca9c61eda0592564f328709d878e279
#
_entry.id   9ca9c61eda0592564f328709d878e279
#
_cell.length_a   1.000
_cell.length_b   1.000
_cell.length_c   1.000
_cell.angle_alpha   90.00
_cell.angle_beta   90.00
_cell.angle_gamma   90.00
#
_symmetry.space_group_name_H-M   'P 1'
#
loop_
_entity.id
_entity.type
_entity.pdbx_description
1 polymer ?
#
loop_
_entity_poly.entity_id
_entity_poly.type
_entity_poly.pdbx_seq_one_letter_code
_entity_poly.pdbx_strand_id
1 'polypeptide(L)'
;MKMTKSNLNPWWVVFAGGLVLAYSMGVRLSLGLLVPDISLNLGISVSDLSFSFAMQNLLWGAVSPVAGALAERYGTAKILLAGALLYAAGLVVAALAASSTMFFVGNAMLIGIGTGATTFPIVLAAVGKRFPAHKRTLALGIASAGGSLGQFLYAIFLGYLAPSQGWVSTFLVFAATTLLILGLIGLLRDGVRPARQAHDAPLRIFDWQAIAQAMKSREYQLLSLGFFVCGFHIAFITVHMSGLVAYCGLLPSVASDSLAIIGLMNIVGVILIGWAGDRWHKPGLLFVIYALRGCLILMLLTQPITDQLLYLFSGIMGMLWLSTVPLTSGAVAHLFGTKNLASLFGIVMFSHQIGAFFGSWWAGLTFEWYGSYDVALIASALLAFLAAAVHLPMTPKRMQQLSYREA
;
A
#
# COMPACT_ATOMS: atom_id res chain seq x y z
N MET A 1 -39.02 4.08 -11.87
CA MET A 1 -38.04 3.56 -12.84
C MET A 1 -37.02 2.74 -12.07
N LYS A 2 -37.13 1.39 -12.06
CA LYS A 2 -36.23 0.47 -11.35
C LYS A 2 -34.90 0.52 -12.09
N MET A 3 -33.92 1.19 -11.53
CA MET A 3 -32.53 1.07 -12.03
C MET A 3 -32.05 -0.35 -11.73
N THR A 4 -32.09 -1.16 -12.77
CA THR A 4 -31.54 -2.51 -12.86
C THR A 4 -30.07 -2.52 -12.41
N LYS A 5 -29.64 -3.68 -11.83
CA LYS A 5 -28.23 -4.04 -11.59
C LYS A 5 -27.36 -3.42 -12.68
N SER A 6 -26.39 -2.59 -12.32
CA SER A 6 -25.56 -1.92 -13.32
C SER A 6 -24.88 -3.01 -14.17
N ASN A 7 -25.27 -3.09 -15.44
CA ASN A 7 -24.66 -3.95 -16.47
C ASN A 7 -23.24 -3.49 -16.84
N LEU A 8 -22.56 -2.75 -15.94
CA LEU A 8 -21.19 -2.35 -16.12
C LEU A 8 -20.30 -3.59 -16.12
N ASN A 9 -19.51 -3.73 -17.17
CA ASN A 9 -18.50 -4.76 -17.25
C ASN A 9 -17.58 -4.65 -15.99
N PRO A 10 -17.37 -5.74 -15.22
CA PRO A 10 -16.55 -5.74 -14.01
C PRO A 10 -15.14 -5.14 -14.19
N TRP A 11 -14.59 -5.19 -15.40
CA TRP A 11 -13.30 -4.61 -15.75
C TRP A 11 -13.25 -3.08 -15.63
N TRP A 12 -14.38 -2.38 -15.79
CA TRP A 12 -14.44 -0.94 -15.52
C TRP A 12 -14.24 -0.61 -14.05
N VAL A 13 -14.66 -1.50 -13.14
CA VAL A 13 -14.39 -1.36 -11.70
C VAL A 13 -12.91 -1.58 -11.40
N VAL A 14 -12.27 -2.54 -12.09
CA VAL A 14 -10.80 -2.75 -12.01
C VAL A 14 -10.05 -1.52 -12.49
N PHE A 15 -10.42 -0.99 -13.66
CA PHE A 15 -9.80 0.20 -14.24
C PHE A 15 -9.95 1.43 -13.32
N ALA A 16 -11.16 1.73 -12.88
CA ALA A 16 -11.42 2.86 -12.00
C ALA A 16 -10.70 2.71 -10.64
N GLY A 17 -10.73 1.51 -10.07
CA GLY A 17 -10.00 1.19 -8.84
C GLY A 17 -8.49 1.33 -9.01
N GLY A 18 -7.95 0.85 -10.13
CA GLY A 18 -6.54 1.01 -10.49
C GLY A 18 -6.13 2.48 -10.59
N LEU A 19 -6.95 3.33 -11.21
CA LEU A 19 -6.68 4.77 -11.29
C LEU A 19 -6.77 5.49 -9.93
N VAL A 20 -7.70 5.08 -9.05
CA VAL A 20 -7.74 5.60 -7.66
C VAL A 20 -6.48 5.21 -6.91
N LEU A 21 -6.02 3.96 -7.06
CA LEU A 21 -4.75 3.52 -6.46
C LEU A 21 -3.56 4.22 -7.10
N ALA A 22 -3.57 4.46 -8.42
CA ALA A 22 -2.52 5.19 -9.11
C ALA A 22 -2.34 6.60 -8.52
N TYR A 23 -3.44 7.30 -8.30
CA TYR A 23 -3.38 8.60 -7.64
C TYR A 23 -2.86 8.49 -6.21
N SER A 24 -3.57 7.76 -5.33
CA SER A 24 -3.29 7.78 -3.89
C SER A 24 -1.91 7.22 -3.55
N MET A 25 -1.46 6.17 -4.24
CA MET A 25 -0.12 5.60 -4.05
C MET A 25 0.96 6.40 -4.77
N GLY A 26 0.67 6.87 -5.99
CA GLY A 26 1.62 7.63 -6.79
C GLY A 26 2.05 8.91 -6.10
N VAL A 27 1.11 9.75 -5.68
CA VAL A 27 1.40 10.98 -4.93
C VAL A 27 2.20 10.65 -3.67
N ARG A 28 1.68 9.76 -2.83
CA ARG A 28 2.29 9.46 -1.53
C ARG A 28 3.72 8.95 -1.62
N LEU A 29 3.98 7.99 -2.51
CA LEU A 29 5.31 7.37 -2.65
C LEU A 29 6.34 8.32 -3.25
N SER A 30 5.89 9.38 -3.92
CA SER A 30 6.77 10.40 -4.50
C SER A 30 7.11 11.54 -3.53
N LEU A 31 6.28 11.80 -2.51
CA LEU A 31 6.50 12.92 -1.58
C LEU A 31 7.84 12.84 -0.83
N GLY A 32 8.37 11.65 -0.59
CA GLY A 32 9.67 11.44 0.05
C GLY A 32 10.83 12.07 -0.71
N LEU A 33 10.72 12.24 -2.02
CA LEU A 33 11.73 12.91 -2.85
C LEU A 33 11.86 14.41 -2.55
N LEU A 34 10.84 15.03 -1.93
CA LEU A 34 10.80 16.46 -1.58
C LEU A 34 11.34 16.74 -0.15
N VAL A 35 11.71 15.71 0.61
CA VAL A 35 12.20 15.87 2.00
C VAL A 35 13.35 16.86 2.11
N PRO A 36 14.40 16.83 1.24
CA PRO A 36 15.49 17.78 1.33
C PRO A 36 15.01 19.24 1.15
N ASP A 37 14.18 19.50 0.15
CA ASP A 37 13.67 20.84 -0.15
C ASP A 37 12.77 21.37 0.97
N ILE A 38 11.91 20.52 1.53
CA ILE A 38 11.02 20.86 2.66
C ILE A 38 11.86 21.17 3.90
N SER A 39 12.87 20.34 4.19
CA SER A 39 13.79 20.52 5.32
C SER A 39 14.49 21.89 5.26
N LEU A 40 15.06 22.20 4.10
CA LEU A 40 15.78 23.48 3.89
C LEU A 40 14.83 24.68 3.99
N ASN A 41 13.65 24.62 3.38
CA ASN A 41 12.74 25.77 3.31
C ASN A 41 12.01 26.04 4.63
N LEU A 42 11.64 25.01 5.38
CA LEU A 42 10.89 25.15 6.64
C LEU A 42 11.81 25.08 7.88
N GLY A 43 13.11 24.81 7.72
CA GLY A 43 14.02 24.60 8.83
C GLY A 43 13.65 23.41 9.72
N ILE A 44 12.99 22.39 9.16
CA ILE A 44 12.57 21.18 9.88
C ILE A 44 13.66 20.13 9.73
N SER A 45 14.02 19.46 10.83
CA SER A 45 15.01 18.37 10.79
C SER A 45 14.52 17.22 9.90
N VAL A 46 15.46 16.50 9.28
CA VAL A 46 15.13 15.29 8.50
C VAL A 46 14.47 14.24 9.39
N SER A 47 14.87 14.15 10.65
CA SER A 47 14.28 13.25 11.64
C SER A 47 12.80 13.56 11.89
N ASP A 48 12.44 14.84 12.08
CA ASP A 48 11.04 15.25 12.28
C ASP A 48 10.18 15.01 11.02
N LEU A 49 10.73 15.25 9.83
CA LEU A 49 10.07 14.92 8.58
C LEU A 49 9.86 13.40 8.44
N SER A 50 10.89 12.60 8.72
CA SER A 50 10.81 11.14 8.70
C SER A 50 9.77 10.63 9.69
N PHE A 51 9.68 11.23 10.89
CA PHE A 51 8.62 10.94 11.86
C PHE A 51 7.23 11.31 11.32
N SER A 52 7.11 12.46 10.64
CA SER A 52 5.84 12.84 9.99
C SER A 52 5.37 11.81 8.95
N PHE A 53 6.28 11.29 8.13
CA PHE A 53 5.98 10.21 7.17
C PHE A 53 5.70 8.87 7.86
N ALA A 54 6.40 8.54 8.93
CA ALA A 54 6.13 7.35 9.73
C ALA A 54 4.73 7.39 10.34
N MET A 55 4.35 8.54 10.93
CA MET A 55 3.00 8.76 11.46
C MET A 55 1.92 8.75 10.38
N GLN A 56 2.20 9.26 9.18
CA GLN A 56 1.31 9.15 8.03
C GLN A 56 1.00 7.67 7.72
N ASN A 57 2.01 6.80 7.71
CA ASN A 57 1.84 5.36 7.52
C ASN A 57 0.98 4.74 8.62
N LEU A 58 1.26 5.06 9.88
CA LEU A 58 0.53 4.52 11.03
C LEU A 58 -0.95 4.93 10.99
N LEU A 59 -1.24 6.21 10.71
CA LEU A 59 -2.61 6.71 10.59
C LEU A 59 -3.34 6.11 9.38
N TRP A 60 -2.66 5.96 8.25
CA TRP A 60 -3.21 5.19 7.13
C TRP A 60 -3.64 3.80 7.57
N GLY A 61 -2.77 3.08 8.28
CA GLY A 61 -3.07 1.74 8.78
C GLY A 61 -4.24 1.72 9.75
N ALA A 62 -4.24 2.60 10.74
CA ALA A 62 -5.28 2.67 11.77
C ALA A 62 -6.67 3.01 11.20
N VAL A 63 -6.70 3.87 10.18
CA VAL A 63 -7.96 4.28 9.53
C VAL A 63 -8.48 3.21 8.56
N SER A 64 -7.59 2.42 7.94
CA SER A 64 -7.97 1.44 6.91
C SER A 64 -9.10 0.48 7.31
N PRO A 65 -9.10 -0.20 8.49
CA PRO A 65 -10.19 -1.07 8.88
C PRO A 65 -11.49 -0.32 9.15
N VAL A 66 -11.39 0.90 9.72
CA VAL A 66 -12.55 1.76 9.98
C VAL A 66 -13.19 2.21 8.67
N ALA A 67 -12.37 2.74 7.75
CA ALA A 67 -12.82 3.17 6.44
C ALA A 67 -13.38 1.99 5.62
N GLY A 68 -12.79 0.80 5.76
CA GLY A 68 -13.31 -0.45 5.18
C GLY A 68 -14.71 -0.79 5.68
N ALA A 69 -14.91 -0.80 7.00
CA ALA A 69 -16.19 -1.08 7.61
C ALA A 69 -17.27 -0.02 7.25
N LEU A 70 -16.87 1.24 7.21
CA LEU A 70 -17.74 2.33 6.75
C LEU A 70 -18.11 2.17 5.27
N ALA A 71 -17.17 1.74 4.42
CA ALA A 71 -17.42 1.48 2.99
C ALA A 71 -18.38 0.29 2.80
N GLU A 72 -18.26 -0.76 3.60
CA GLU A 72 -19.16 -1.92 3.58
C GLU A 72 -20.59 -1.52 3.99
N ARG A 73 -20.74 -0.57 4.91
CA ARG A 73 -22.00 -0.11 5.43
C ARG A 73 -22.66 1.00 4.60
N TYR A 74 -21.91 2.06 4.30
CA TYR A 74 -22.44 3.29 3.69
C TYR A 74 -22.17 3.35 2.17
N GLY A 75 -21.39 2.39 1.65
CA GLY A 75 -21.02 2.27 0.25
C GLY A 75 -19.64 2.85 -0.05
N THR A 76 -18.91 2.15 -0.92
CA THR A 76 -17.53 2.44 -1.31
C THR A 76 -17.35 3.88 -1.80
N ALA A 77 -18.25 4.37 -2.65
CA ALA A 77 -18.11 5.69 -3.29
C ALA A 77 -18.11 6.86 -2.27
N LYS A 78 -18.90 6.79 -1.22
CA LYS A 78 -18.97 7.86 -0.21
C LYS A 78 -17.68 7.97 0.60
N ILE A 79 -17.10 6.83 0.95
CA ILE A 79 -15.88 6.77 1.75
C ILE A 79 -14.66 7.19 0.91
N LEU A 80 -14.60 6.76 -0.36
CA LEU A 80 -13.59 7.23 -1.30
C LEU A 80 -13.66 8.75 -1.50
N LEU A 81 -14.87 9.32 -1.60
CA LEU A 81 -15.06 10.78 -1.72
C LEU A 81 -14.53 11.51 -0.48
N ALA A 82 -14.94 11.09 0.72
CA ALA A 82 -14.47 11.69 1.96
C ALA A 82 -12.95 11.60 2.10
N GLY A 83 -12.37 10.42 1.79
CA GLY A 83 -10.93 10.19 1.80
C GLY A 83 -10.18 11.07 0.81
N ALA A 84 -10.69 11.20 -0.43
CA ALA A 84 -10.08 12.05 -1.45
C ALA A 84 -10.08 13.54 -1.06
N LEU A 85 -11.17 14.02 -0.46
CA LEU A 85 -11.25 15.40 0.03
C LEU A 85 -10.29 15.66 1.20
N LEU A 86 -10.19 14.73 2.15
CA LEU A 86 -9.20 14.82 3.24
C LEU A 86 -7.77 14.80 2.72
N TYR A 87 -7.50 13.94 1.74
CA TYR A 87 -6.18 13.83 1.11
C TYR A 87 -5.79 15.15 0.42
N ALA A 88 -6.69 15.74 -0.39
CA ALA A 88 -6.48 17.02 -1.04
C ALA A 88 -6.28 18.15 -0.02
N ALA A 89 -7.12 18.22 1.02
CA ALA A 89 -6.97 19.20 2.09
C ALA A 89 -5.61 19.06 2.80
N GLY A 90 -5.15 17.83 3.03
CA GLY A 90 -3.84 17.56 3.61
C GLY A 90 -2.69 18.06 2.76
N LEU A 91 -2.74 17.87 1.44
CA LEU A 91 -1.76 18.41 0.50
C LEU A 91 -1.74 19.94 0.51
N VAL A 92 -2.91 20.60 0.53
CA VAL A 92 -2.99 22.05 0.62
C VAL A 92 -2.45 22.58 1.95
N VAL A 93 -2.83 21.96 3.08
CA VAL A 93 -2.34 22.37 4.42
C VAL A 93 -0.82 22.19 4.51
N ALA A 94 -0.28 21.09 3.99
CA ALA A 94 1.16 20.86 3.97
C ALA A 94 1.88 21.87 3.06
N ALA A 95 1.32 22.17 1.88
CA ALA A 95 1.88 23.17 0.95
C ALA A 95 1.96 24.58 1.56
N LEU A 96 0.95 24.96 2.32
CA LEU A 96 0.86 26.27 2.98
C LEU A 96 1.48 26.30 4.38
N ALA A 97 2.19 25.24 4.77
CA ALA A 97 2.76 25.14 6.11
C ALA A 97 3.84 26.22 6.34
N ALA A 98 3.66 26.99 7.41
CA ALA A 98 4.63 27.95 7.91
C ALA A 98 5.35 27.44 9.19
N SER A 99 5.05 26.20 9.63
CA SER A 99 5.62 25.57 10.82
C SER A 99 5.67 24.06 10.69
N SER A 100 6.56 23.41 11.45
CA SER A 100 6.64 21.95 11.56
C SER A 100 5.30 21.31 11.95
N THR A 101 4.59 21.91 12.91
CA THR A 101 3.29 21.43 13.38
C THR A 101 2.25 21.47 12.26
N MET A 102 2.19 22.56 11.49
CA MET A 102 1.24 22.68 10.38
C MET A 102 1.56 21.67 9.27
N PHE A 103 2.83 21.49 8.94
CA PHE A 103 3.26 20.44 8.02
C PHE A 103 2.87 19.05 8.51
N PHE A 104 3.11 18.76 9.79
CA PHE A 104 2.72 17.49 10.41
C PHE A 104 1.20 17.24 10.32
N VAL A 105 0.37 18.24 10.62
CA VAL A 105 -1.09 18.12 10.48
C VAL A 105 -1.49 17.82 9.03
N GLY A 106 -0.93 18.54 8.06
CA GLY A 106 -1.20 18.28 6.64
C GLY A 106 -0.72 16.91 6.19
N ASN A 107 0.57 16.64 6.38
CA ASN A 107 1.22 15.43 5.86
C ASN A 107 0.87 14.16 6.67
N ALA A 108 1.04 14.17 7.99
CA ALA A 108 0.81 12.98 8.79
C ALA A 108 -0.69 12.71 9.00
N MET A 109 -1.46 13.71 9.45
CA MET A 109 -2.84 13.49 9.85
C MET A 109 -3.79 13.47 8.65
N LEU A 110 -3.89 14.54 7.88
CA LEU A 110 -4.90 14.64 6.84
C LEU A 110 -4.60 13.72 5.66
N ILE A 111 -3.37 13.70 5.15
CA ILE A 111 -2.97 12.77 4.07
C ILE A 111 -3.04 11.32 4.57
N GLY A 112 -2.55 11.02 5.79
CA GLY A 112 -2.58 9.67 6.36
C GLY A 112 -4.01 9.12 6.47
N ILE A 113 -4.95 9.89 7.04
CA ILE A 113 -6.37 9.53 7.15
C ILE A 113 -7.00 9.40 5.76
N GLY A 114 -6.76 10.38 4.87
CA GLY A 114 -7.26 10.37 3.51
C GLY A 114 -6.79 9.15 2.72
N THR A 115 -5.52 8.78 2.87
CA THR A 115 -4.93 7.57 2.28
C THR A 115 -5.64 6.31 2.79
N GLY A 116 -5.89 6.20 4.10
CA GLY A 116 -6.62 5.06 4.69
C GLY A 116 -7.98 4.82 4.04
N ALA A 117 -8.63 5.88 3.58
CA ALA A 117 -9.93 5.82 2.93
C ALA A 117 -9.89 5.73 1.39
N THR A 118 -8.71 5.80 0.75
CA THR A 118 -8.58 5.81 -0.73
C THR A 118 -7.69 4.69 -1.28
N THR A 119 -7.26 3.73 -0.45
CA THR A 119 -6.30 2.72 -0.85
C THR A 119 -6.84 1.29 -0.90
N PHE A 120 -5.91 0.34 -0.88
CA PHE A 120 -6.13 -1.07 -1.18
C PHE A 120 -7.35 -1.72 -0.51
N PRO A 121 -7.62 -1.59 0.81
CA PRO A 121 -8.70 -2.35 1.42
C PRO A 121 -10.06 -2.07 0.78
N ILE A 122 -10.36 -0.81 0.52
CA ILE A 122 -11.65 -0.38 -0.04
C ILE A 122 -11.74 -0.72 -1.52
N VAL A 123 -10.68 -0.39 -2.29
CA VAL A 123 -10.66 -0.62 -3.74
C VAL A 123 -10.68 -2.12 -4.05
N LEU A 124 -9.82 -2.91 -3.38
CA LEU A 124 -9.75 -4.34 -3.63
C LEU A 124 -11.01 -5.09 -3.17
N ALA A 125 -11.68 -4.63 -2.11
CA ALA A 125 -12.98 -5.19 -1.73
C ALA A 125 -14.05 -4.91 -2.80
N ALA A 126 -14.09 -3.70 -3.37
CA ALA A 126 -15.01 -3.36 -4.46
C ALA A 126 -14.77 -4.21 -5.71
N VAL A 127 -13.50 -4.42 -6.07
CA VAL A 127 -13.09 -5.29 -7.19
C VAL A 127 -13.41 -6.75 -6.87
N GLY A 128 -13.01 -7.26 -5.72
CA GLY A 128 -13.15 -8.66 -5.32
C GLY A 128 -14.61 -9.15 -5.30
N LYS A 129 -15.56 -8.27 -4.96
CA LYS A 129 -17.01 -8.56 -4.99
C LYS A 129 -17.58 -8.75 -6.41
N ARG A 130 -16.88 -8.29 -7.44
CA ARG A 130 -17.34 -8.34 -8.84
C ARG A 130 -16.83 -9.55 -9.61
N PHE A 131 -15.86 -10.28 -9.08
CA PHE A 131 -15.19 -11.39 -9.78
C PHE A 131 -15.38 -12.73 -9.09
N PRO A 132 -15.61 -13.82 -9.87
CA PRO A 132 -15.65 -15.18 -9.34
C PRO A 132 -14.26 -15.57 -8.80
N ALA A 133 -14.22 -16.58 -7.92
CA ALA A 133 -13.01 -16.99 -7.19
C ALA A 133 -11.82 -17.27 -8.12
N HIS A 134 -12.05 -17.91 -9.27
CA HIS A 134 -11.00 -18.31 -10.23
C HIS A 134 -10.38 -17.17 -11.05
N LYS A 135 -10.93 -15.93 -11.00
CA LYS A 135 -10.39 -14.73 -11.66
C LYS A 135 -10.16 -13.58 -10.69
N ARG A 136 -10.44 -13.80 -9.41
CA ARG A 136 -10.43 -12.74 -8.40
C ARG A 136 -9.02 -12.21 -8.15
N THR A 137 -8.04 -13.10 -7.97
CA THR A 137 -6.67 -12.69 -7.66
C THR A 137 -6.01 -11.93 -8.81
N LEU A 138 -6.29 -12.35 -10.06
CA LEU A 138 -5.85 -11.59 -11.24
C LEU A 138 -6.47 -10.18 -11.28
N ALA A 139 -7.78 -10.07 -11.04
CA ALA A 139 -8.45 -8.76 -11.02
C ALA A 139 -7.92 -7.85 -9.90
N LEU A 140 -7.64 -8.41 -8.71
CA LEU A 140 -6.98 -7.71 -7.61
C LEU A 140 -5.56 -7.28 -7.99
N GLY A 141 -4.82 -8.13 -8.70
CA GLY A 141 -3.46 -7.84 -9.19
C GLY A 141 -3.45 -6.68 -10.19
N ILE A 142 -4.35 -6.71 -11.19
CA ILE A 142 -4.47 -5.63 -12.19
C ILE A 142 -4.87 -4.30 -11.54
N ALA A 143 -5.81 -4.32 -10.58
CA ALA A 143 -6.16 -3.11 -9.84
C ALA A 143 -4.97 -2.59 -9.03
N SER A 144 -4.20 -3.49 -8.38
CA SER A 144 -3.02 -3.14 -7.58
C SER A 144 -1.89 -2.57 -8.45
N ALA A 145 -1.74 -3.04 -9.69
CA ALA A 145 -0.77 -2.50 -10.66
C ALA A 145 -0.99 -1.01 -10.95
N GLY A 146 -2.24 -0.53 -10.79
CA GLY A 146 -2.55 0.90 -10.84
C GLY A 146 -1.71 1.71 -9.86
N GLY A 147 -1.56 1.24 -8.61
CA GLY A 147 -0.72 1.93 -7.61
C GLY A 147 0.73 2.08 -8.06
N SER A 148 1.28 1.04 -8.70
CA SER A 148 2.65 1.04 -9.24
C SER A 148 2.80 1.97 -10.44
N LEU A 149 1.80 1.97 -11.33
CA LEU A 149 1.75 2.91 -12.45
C LEU A 149 1.74 4.35 -11.94
N GLY A 150 0.96 4.62 -10.89
CA GLY A 150 0.93 5.91 -10.23
C GLY A 150 2.29 6.28 -9.65
N GLN A 151 2.94 5.39 -8.91
CA GLN A 151 4.29 5.62 -8.39
C GLN A 151 5.27 6.01 -9.49
N PHE A 152 5.27 5.27 -10.60
CA PHE A 152 6.13 5.56 -11.75
C PHE A 152 5.82 6.94 -12.37
N LEU A 153 4.55 7.20 -12.68
CA LEU A 153 4.14 8.46 -13.34
C LEU A 153 4.37 9.69 -12.45
N TYR A 154 4.00 9.60 -11.17
CA TYR A 154 4.16 10.73 -10.24
C TYR A 154 5.62 10.99 -9.88
N ALA A 155 6.47 9.96 -9.82
CA ALA A 155 7.91 10.14 -9.63
C ALA A 155 8.55 10.90 -10.80
N ILE A 156 8.22 10.54 -12.04
CA ILE A 156 8.67 11.26 -13.24
C ILE A 156 8.13 12.70 -13.23
N PHE A 157 6.81 12.85 -13.00
CA PHE A 157 6.17 14.16 -13.00
C PHE A 157 6.76 15.09 -11.94
N LEU A 158 7.07 14.55 -10.76
CA LEU A 158 7.74 15.29 -9.69
C LEU A 158 9.16 15.71 -10.08
N GLY A 159 9.90 14.83 -10.74
CA GLY A 159 11.26 15.11 -11.23
C GLY A 159 11.32 16.32 -12.18
N TYR A 160 10.25 16.59 -12.93
CA TYR A 160 10.12 17.81 -13.76
C TYR A 160 9.54 19.00 -13.02
N LEU A 161 8.55 18.78 -12.17
CA LEU A 161 7.77 19.85 -11.53
C LEU A 161 8.53 20.49 -10.36
N ALA A 162 9.14 19.70 -9.50
CA ALA A 162 9.80 20.20 -8.30
C ALA A 162 10.97 21.14 -8.59
N PRO A 163 11.90 20.84 -9.54
CA PRO A 163 12.99 21.74 -9.86
C PRO A 163 12.54 23.07 -10.49
N SER A 164 11.40 23.05 -11.22
CA SER A 164 10.92 24.22 -11.95
C SER A 164 9.97 25.11 -11.14
N GLN A 165 9.14 24.51 -10.28
CA GLN A 165 8.03 25.19 -9.58
C GLN A 165 8.17 25.15 -8.05
N GLY A 166 9.12 24.40 -7.53
CA GLY A 166 9.31 24.18 -6.09
C GLY A 166 8.31 23.21 -5.49
N TRP A 167 8.57 22.80 -4.25
CA TRP A 167 7.79 21.80 -3.53
C TRP A 167 6.35 22.25 -3.21
N VAL A 168 6.13 23.54 -2.92
CA VAL A 168 4.80 24.10 -2.61
C VAL A 168 3.85 23.95 -3.80
N SER A 169 4.29 24.40 -4.98
CA SER A 169 3.50 24.27 -6.21
C SER A 169 3.25 22.80 -6.55
N THR A 170 4.23 21.93 -6.32
CA THR A 170 4.10 20.48 -6.53
C THR A 170 2.97 19.90 -5.66
N PHE A 171 2.91 20.23 -4.37
CA PHE A 171 1.84 19.79 -3.49
C PHE A 171 0.46 20.30 -3.95
N LEU A 172 0.38 21.57 -4.38
CA LEU A 172 -0.88 22.16 -4.88
C LEU A 172 -1.35 21.52 -6.19
N VAL A 173 -0.44 21.20 -7.11
CA VAL A 173 -0.76 20.47 -8.34
C VAL A 173 -1.24 19.05 -7.99
N PHE A 174 -0.59 18.39 -7.04
CA PHE A 174 -1.04 17.07 -6.58
C PHE A 174 -2.44 17.16 -5.93
N ALA A 175 -2.72 18.20 -5.14
CA ALA A 175 -4.06 18.42 -4.61
C ALA A 175 -5.10 18.58 -5.72
N ALA A 176 -4.79 19.36 -6.77
CA ALA A 176 -5.67 19.55 -7.91
C ALA A 176 -5.94 18.24 -8.69
N THR A 177 -4.95 17.34 -8.79
CA THR A 177 -5.14 16.03 -9.44
C THR A 177 -6.12 15.13 -8.70
N THR A 178 -6.47 15.42 -7.43
CA THR A 178 -7.55 14.72 -6.71
C THR A 178 -8.89 14.82 -7.42
N LEU A 179 -9.12 15.90 -8.16
CA LEU A 179 -10.36 16.07 -8.93
C LEU A 179 -10.56 14.96 -9.96
N LEU A 180 -9.47 14.36 -10.44
CA LEU A 180 -9.51 13.22 -11.36
C LEU A 180 -10.17 11.99 -10.70
N ILE A 181 -9.93 11.77 -9.39
CA ILE A 181 -10.57 10.67 -8.65
C ILE A 181 -12.08 10.87 -8.56
N LEU A 182 -12.54 12.12 -8.38
CA LEU A 182 -13.97 12.41 -8.21
C LEU A 182 -14.80 11.91 -9.39
N GLY A 183 -14.25 12.01 -10.62
CA GLY A 183 -14.88 11.47 -11.82
C GLY A 183 -15.00 9.94 -11.85
N LEU A 184 -14.07 9.24 -11.19
CA LEU A 184 -14.00 7.78 -11.18
C LEU A 184 -14.84 7.12 -10.08
N ILE A 185 -15.14 7.84 -9.00
CA ILE A 185 -15.88 7.32 -7.84
C ILE A 185 -17.25 6.76 -8.23
N GLY A 186 -17.87 7.34 -9.25
CA GLY A 186 -19.16 6.85 -9.77
C GLY A 186 -19.12 5.39 -10.27
N LEU A 187 -18.01 4.95 -10.84
CA LEU A 187 -17.81 3.59 -11.34
C LEU A 187 -17.59 2.57 -10.22
N LEU A 188 -17.13 3.03 -9.05
CA LEU A 188 -16.87 2.21 -7.86
C LEU A 188 -18.08 2.11 -6.92
N ARG A 189 -19.25 2.61 -7.34
CA ARG A 189 -20.48 2.48 -6.56
C ARG A 189 -20.85 1.01 -6.40
N ASP A 190 -21.07 0.60 -5.15
CA ASP A 190 -21.73 -0.67 -4.86
C ASP A 190 -23.14 -0.64 -5.48
N GLY A 191 -23.57 -1.76 -6.08
CA GLY A 191 -24.95 -1.88 -6.54
C GLY A 191 -25.90 -1.58 -5.39
N VAL A 192 -27.00 -0.86 -5.69
CA VAL A 192 -27.98 -0.41 -4.69
C VAL A 192 -28.36 -1.58 -3.77
N ARG A 193 -27.92 -1.56 -2.52
CA ARG A 193 -28.52 -2.40 -1.49
C ARG A 193 -29.99 -1.97 -1.37
N PRO A 194 -30.97 -2.90 -1.38
CA PRO A 194 -32.34 -2.54 -1.12
C PRO A 194 -32.41 -1.77 0.22
N ALA A 195 -32.96 -0.58 0.22
CA ALA A 195 -33.05 0.30 1.38
C ALA A 195 -33.69 -0.40 2.63
N ARG A 196 -34.44 -1.47 2.41
CA ARG A 196 -35.10 -2.29 3.43
C ARG A 196 -34.13 -3.09 4.32
N GLN A 197 -32.93 -3.45 3.84
CA GLN A 197 -31.94 -4.16 4.65
C GLN A 197 -31.04 -3.23 5.49
N ALA A 198 -31.06 -1.93 5.22
CA ALA A 198 -30.24 -0.97 5.96
C ALA A 198 -30.94 -0.45 7.24
N HIS A 199 -32.28 -0.56 7.33
CA HIS A 199 -33.04 -0.02 8.49
C HIS A 199 -33.15 -1.00 9.65
N ASP A 200 -33.11 -2.32 9.39
CA ASP A 200 -33.32 -3.35 10.42
C ASP A 200 -32.01 -3.93 11.00
N ALA A 201 -30.85 -3.56 10.48
CA ALA A 201 -29.58 -4.01 11.02
C ALA A 201 -29.11 -3.08 12.17
N PRO A 202 -28.71 -3.63 13.33
CA PRO A 202 -28.21 -2.83 14.44
C PRO A 202 -27.08 -1.92 14.00
N LEU A 203 -26.93 -0.75 14.64
CA LEU A 203 -25.98 0.34 14.34
C LEU A 203 -24.47 -0.06 14.48
N ARG A 204 -24.11 -1.32 14.22
CA ARG A 204 -22.73 -1.80 14.32
C ARG A 204 -21.96 -1.44 13.06
N ILE A 205 -20.89 -0.66 13.19
CA ILE A 205 -19.97 -0.30 12.12
C ILE A 205 -19.17 -1.53 11.70
N PHE A 206 -18.75 -2.34 12.68
CA PHE A 206 -17.99 -3.57 12.48
C PHE A 206 -18.85 -4.81 12.69
N ASP A 207 -18.63 -5.81 11.86
CA ASP A 207 -19.02 -7.20 12.14
C ASP A 207 -17.99 -7.79 13.12
N TRP A 208 -18.15 -7.49 14.42
CA TRP A 208 -17.23 -7.94 15.46
C TRP A 208 -17.11 -9.46 15.55
N GLN A 209 -18.15 -10.18 15.15
CA GLN A 209 -18.14 -11.62 15.14
C GLN A 209 -17.21 -12.15 14.05
N ALA A 210 -17.30 -11.59 12.84
CA ALA A 210 -16.38 -11.92 11.74
C ALA A 210 -14.93 -11.55 12.08
N ILE A 211 -14.71 -10.38 12.69
CA ILE A 211 -13.37 -9.93 13.11
C ILE A 211 -12.81 -10.86 14.19
N ALA A 212 -13.59 -11.17 15.22
CA ALA A 212 -13.15 -12.06 16.31
C ALA A 212 -12.83 -13.48 15.79
N GLN A 213 -13.62 -13.97 14.83
CA GLN A 213 -13.38 -15.26 14.18
C GLN A 213 -12.08 -15.23 13.37
N ALA A 214 -11.85 -14.17 12.58
CA ALA A 214 -10.63 -14.01 11.80
C ALA A 214 -9.40 -13.88 12.72
N MET A 215 -9.47 -13.07 13.77
CA MET A 215 -8.37 -12.88 14.72
C MET A 215 -8.00 -14.16 15.50
N LYS A 216 -8.94 -15.10 15.67
CA LYS A 216 -8.67 -16.43 16.25
C LYS A 216 -8.05 -17.41 15.24
N SER A 217 -8.16 -17.12 13.94
CA SER A 217 -7.57 -17.98 12.89
C SER A 217 -6.05 -17.80 12.86
N ARG A 218 -5.33 -18.90 13.02
CA ARG A 218 -3.87 -18.92 12.90
C ARG A 218 -3.42 -18.47 11.51
N GLU A 219 -4.13 -18.84 10.47
CA GLU A 219 -3.82 -18.49 9.08
C GLU A 219 -3.89 -16.97 8.86
N TYR A 220 -4.91 -16.34 9.42
CA TYR A 220 -5.07 -14.89 9.35
C TYR A 220 -3.96 -14.14 10.11
N GLN A 221 -3.58 -14.63 11.29
CA GLN A 221 -2.46 -14.08 12.06
C GLN A 221 -1.13 -14.21 11.30
N LEU A 222 -0.86 -15.37 10.68
CA LEU A 222 0.35 -15.61 9.90
C LEU A 222 0.39 -14.74 8.63
N LEU A 223 -0.74 -14.56 7.93
CA LEU A 223 -0.86 -13.62 6.81
C LEU A 223 -0.58 -12.18 7.25
N SER A 224 -1.12 -11.77 8.41
CA SER A 224 -0.91 -10.43 8.95
C SER A 224 0.55 -10.19 9.34
N LEU A 225 1.21 -11.20 9.93
CA LEU A 225 2.63 -11.12 10.29
C LEU A 225 3.53 -11.06 9.05
N GLY A 226 3.27 -11.87 8.02
CA GLY A 226 3.98 -11.75 6.76
C GLY A 226 3.81 -10.37 6.12
N PHE A 227 2.60 -9.82 6.19
CA PHE A 227 2.30 -8.52 5.62
C PHE A 227 2.91 -7.35 6.41
N PHE A 228 3.11 -7.49 7.72
CA PHE A 228 3.94 -6.57 8.54
C PHE A 228 5.34 -6.45 7.95
N VAL A 229 5.99 -7.58 7.63
CA VAL A 229 7.33 -7.57 7.05
C VAL A 229 7.35 -6.91 5.66
N CYS A 230 6.29 -7.09 4.88
CA CYS A 230 6.14 -6.36 3.61
C CYS A 230 6.19 -4.85 3.84
N GLY A 231 5.44 -4.35 4.82
CA GLY A 231 5.42 -2.94 5.18
C GLY A 231 6.79 -2.41 5.59
N PHE A 232 7.50 -3.16 6.43
CA PHE A 232 8.85 -2.83 6.85
C PHE A 232 9.79 -2.64 5.64
N HIS A 233 9.83 -3.60 4.72
CA HIS A 233 10.70 -3.54 3.55
C HIS A 233 10.35 -2.37 2.62
N ILE A 234 9.06 -2.17 2.34
CA ILE A 234 8.61 -1.09 1.46
C ILE A 234 9.02 0.26 2.03
N ALA A 235 8.74 0.49 3.31
CA ALA A 235 9.04 1.77 3.93
C ALA A 235 10.54 2.00 4.10
N PHE A 236 11.29 0.98 4.50
CA PHE A 236 12.75 1.05 4.58
C PHE A 236 13.35 1.47 3.24
N ILE A 237 13.05 0.74 2.17
CA ILE A 237 13.64 1.01 0.85
C ILE A 237 13.18 2.36 0.31
N THR A 238 11.91 2.72 0.40
CA THR A 238 11.41 3.99 -0.17
C THR A 238 11.93 5.23 0.58
N VAL A 239 12.10 5.15 1.89
CA VAL A 239 12.53 6.30 2.70
C VAL A 239 14.06 6.44 2.70
N HIS A 240 14.78 5.32 2.73
CA HIS A 240 16.23 5.32 2.91
C HIS A 240 17.05 5.05 1.64
N MET A 241 16.41 4.85 0.48
CA MET A 241 17.13 4.62 -0.78
C MET A 241 18.11 5.75 -1.10
N SER A 242 17.68 7.00 -0.97
CA SER A 242 18.54 8.17 -1.21
C SER A 242 19.70 8.23 -0.22
N GLY A 243 19.43 7.92 1.06
CA GLY A 243 20.47 7.85 2.09
C GLY A 243 21.48 6.72 1.85
N LEU A 244 21.00 5.53 1.43
CA LEU A 244 21.86 4.40 1.09
C LEU A 244 22.75 4.71 -0.13
N VAL A 245 22.21 5.31 -1.18
CA VAL A 245 22.93 5.75 -2.36
C VAL A 245 24.02 6.76 -2.00
N ALA A 246 23.70 7.77 -1.19
CA ALA A 246 24.65 8.76 -0.72
C ALA A 246 25.73 8.14 0.18
N TYR A 247 25.37 7.23 1.08
CA TYR A 247 26.32 6.48 1.93
C TYR A 247 27.32 5.67 1.11
N CYS A 248 26.90 5.11 -0.03
CA CYS A 248 27.76 4.37 -0.94
C CYS A 248 28.56 5.29 -1.90
N GLY A 249 28.42 6.62 -1.81
CA GLY A 249 29.11 7.58 -2.67
C GLY A 249 28.64 7.58 -4.13
N LEU A 250 27.43 7.07 -4.39
CA LEU A 250 26.84 7.01 -5.72
C LEU A 250 26.08 8.32 -6.05
N LEU A 251 25.82 8.51 -7.35
CA LEU A 251 25.10 9.70 -7.81
C LEU A 251 23.63 9.69 -7.30
N PRO A 252 23.06 10.85 -6.91
CA PRO A 252 21.69 10.93 -6.43
C PRO A 252 20.64 10.40 -7.43
N SER A 253 20.92 10.48 -8.75
CA SER A 253 20.06 9.91 -9.80
C SER A 253 19.85 8.41 -9.65
N VAL A 254 20.85 7.67 -9.11
CA VAL A 254 20.75 6.22 -8.90
C VAL A 254 19.60 5.87 -7.95
N ALA A 255 19.30 6.72 -6.95
CA ALA A 255 18.17 6.50 -6.05
C ALA A 255 16.82 6.67 -6.77
N SER A 256 16.65 7.75 -7.54
CA SER A 256 15.41 7.98 -8.30
C SER A 256 15.20 6.92 -9.38
N ASP A 257 16.25 6.55 -10.11
CA ASP A 257 16.22 5.51 -11.14
C ASP A 257 15.84 4.16 -10.52
N SER A 258 16.46 3.80 -9.39
CA SER A 258 16.15 2.58 -8.64
C SER A 258 14.68 2.52 -8.23
N LEU A 259 14.11 3.59 -7.68
CA LEU A 259 12.70 3.65 -7.31
C LEU A 259 11.76 3.63 -8.53
N ALA A 260 12.17 4.25 -9.65
CA ALA A 260 11.42 4.17 -10.90
C ALA A 260 11.42 2.74 -11.46
N ILE A 261 12.57 2.06 -11.46
CA ILE A 261 12.70 0.65 -11.88
C ILE A 261 11.81 -0.24 -11.01
N ILE A 262 11.82 -0.05 -9.68
CA ILE A 262 10.93 -0.78 -8.76
C ILE A 262 9.46 -0.57 -9.17
N GLY A 263 9.04 0.67 -9.40
CA GLY A 263 7.67 0.98 -9.79
C GLY A 263 7.26 0.33 -11.12
N LEU A 264 8.13 0.40 -12.12
CA LEU A 264 7.88 -0.17 -13.44
C LEU A 264 7.81 -1.72 -13.39
N MET A 265 8.78 -2.35 -12.76
CA MET A 265 8.84 -3.82 -12.68
C MET A 265 7.73 -4.38 -11.79
N ASN A 266 7.25 -3.59 -10.82
CA ASN A 266 6.12 -4.00 -9.99
C ASN A 266 4.81 -4.13 -10.78
N ILE A 267 4.60 -3.34 -11.85
CA ILE A 267 3.44 -3.51 -12.74
C ILE A 267 3.41 -4.94 -13.30
N VAL A 268 4.54 -5.39 -13.81
CA VAL A 268 4.70 -6.75 -14.36
C VAL A 268 4.51 -7.78 -13.26
N GLY A 269 5.19 -7.59 -12.11
CA GLY A 269 5.19 -8.54 -11.00
C GLY A 269 3.80 -8.79 -10.42
N VAL A 270 3.02 -7.75 -10.11
CA VAL A 270 1.70 -7.93 -9.49
C VAL A 270 0.67 -8.55 -10.44
N ILE A 271 0.78 -8.30 -11.76
CA ILE A 271 -0.09 -8.93 -12.76
C ILE A 271 0.24 -10.41 -12.89
N LEU A 272 1.52 -10.75 -13.05
CA LEU A 272 1.98 -12.14 -13.15
C LEU A 272 1.62 -12.94 -11.89
N ILE A 273 1.85 -12.36 -10.73
CA ILE A 273 1.56 -13.01 -9.45
C ILE A 273 0.04 -13.09 -9.18
N GLY A 274 -0.73 -12.12 -9.63
CA GLY A 274 -2.19 -12.17 -9.61
C GLY A 274 -2.71 -13.36 -10.42
N TRP A 275 -2.18 -13.55 -11.64
CA TRP A 275 -2.47 -14.71 -12.50
C TRP A 275 -2.01 -16.03 -11.86
N ALA A 276 -0.82 -16.06 -11.29
CA ALA A 276 -0.26 -17.23 -10.60
C ALA A 276 -1.09 -17.59 -9.35
N GLY A 277 -1.55 -16.59 -8.58
CA GLY A 277 -2.35 -16.78 -7.38
C GLY A 277 -3.75 -17.38 -7.62
N ASP A 278 -4.28 -17.29 -8.84
CA ASP A 278 -5.52 -17.98 -9.21
C ASP A 278 -5.29 -19.47 -9.55
N ARG A 279 -4.05 -19.86 -9.88
CA ARG A 279 -3.68 -21.21 -10.32
C ARG A 279 -2.95 -22.01 -9.26
N TRP A 280 -2.11 -21.34 -8.49
CA TRP A 280 -1.23 -21.98 -7.52
C TRP A 280 -1.58 -21.57 -6.09
N HIS A 281 -1.01 -22.28 -5.15
CA HIS A 281 -1.22 -22.10 -3.72
C HIS A 281 -0.67 -20.74 -3.24
N LYS A 282 -1.55 -19.82 -2.85
CA LYS A 282 -1.20 -18.43 -2.47
C LYS A 282 -0.15 -18.32 -1.38
N PRO A 283 -0.25 -19.05 -0.22
CA PRO A 283 0.79 -19.02 0.79
C PRO A 283 2.15 -19.55 0.30
N GLY A 284 2.18 -20.55 -0.59
CA GLY A 284 3.41 -21.02 -1.21
C GLY A 284 4.08 -19.96 -2.08
N LEU A 285 3.29 -19.19 -2.82
CA LEU A 285 3.80 -18.04 -3.59
C LEU A 285 4.33 -16.94 -2.66
N LEU A 286 3.65 -16.67 -1.53
CA LEU A 286 4.13 -15.72 -0.53
C LEU A 286 5.46 -16.17 0.09
N PHE A 287 5.61 -17.46 0.40
CA PHE A 287 6.89 -18.04 0.83
C PHE A 287 8.01 -17.72 -0.16
N VAL A 288 7.81 -18.01 -1.45
CA VAL A 288 8.82 -17.77 -2.50
C VAL A 288 9.16 -16.28 -2.60
N ILE A 289 8.17 -15.40 -2.59
CA ILE A 289 8.39 -13.95 -2.67
C ILE A 289 9.25 -13.47 -1.50
N TYR A 290 8.92 -13.84 -0.26
CA TYR A 290 9.68 -13.40 0.91
C TYR A 290 11.07 -14.01 0.97
N ALA A 291 11.25 -15.29 0.60
CA ALA A 291 12.55 -15.91 0.51
C ALA A 291 13.46 -15.21 -0.51
N LEU A 292 12.94 -14.90 -1.70
CA LEU A 292 13.69 -14.17 -2.73
C LEU A 292 14.05 -12.76 -2.28
N ARG A 293 13.15 -12.03 -1.56
CA ARG A 293 13.48 -10.73 -0.98
C ARG A 293 14.63 -10.84 0.02
N GLY A 294 14.63 -11.88 0.87
CA GLY A 294 15.73 -12.13 1.81
C GLY A 294 17.04 -12.33 1.10
N CYS A 295 17.08 -13.14 0.04
CA CYS A 295 18.27 -13.37 -0.77
C CYS A 295 18.78 -12.08 -1.44
N LEU A 296 17.86 -11.24 -1.97
CA LEU A 296 18.23 -9.96 -2.59
C LEU A 296 18.84 -8.98 -1.57
N ILE A 297 18.30 -8.93 -0.37
CA ILE A 297 18.82 -8.05 0.69
C ILE A 297 20.19 -8.55 1.16
N LEU A 298 20.38 -9.87 1.28
CA LEU A 298 21.70 -10.46 1.56
C LEU A 298 22.72 -10.15 0.46
N MET A 299 22.29 -10.06 -0.79
CA MET A 299 23.18 -9.66 -1.90
C MET A 299 23.73 -8.24 -1.68
N LEU A 300 22.89 -7.28 -1.20
CA LEU A 300 23.36 -5.93 -0.87
C LEU A 300 24.33 -5.89 0.32
N LEU A 301 24.23 -6.84 1.26
CA LEU A 301 25.12 -6.95 2.41
C LEU A 301 26.48 -7.58 2.06
N THR A 302 26.51 -8.46 1.05
CA THR A 302 27.69 -9.29 0.74
C THR A 302 28.49 -8.80 -0.45
N GLN A 303 27.93 -7.88 -1.25
CA GLN A 303 28.59 -7.35 -2.45
C GLN A 303 28.82 -5.85 -2.33
N PRO A 304 29.87 -5.29 -2.93
CA PRO A 304 30.02 -3.85 -3.05
C PRO A 304 28.82 -3.24 -3.79
N ILE A 305 28.17 -2.25 -3.18
CA ILE A 305 27.01 -1.60 -3.77
C ILE A 305 27.48 -0.67 -4.89
N THR A 306 27.13 -1.03 -6.12
CA THR A 306 27.34 -0.25 -7.34
C THR A 306 26.00 0.13 -7.97
N ASP A 307 26.01 1.07 -8.94
CA ASP A 307 24.82 1.45 -9.71
C ASP A 307 24.15 0.23 -10.34
N GLN A 308 24.94 -0.64 -10.99
CA GLN A 308 24.46 -1.84 -11.66
C GLN A 308 23.84 -2.83 -10.68
N LEU A 309 24.45 -3.01 -9.50
CA LEU A 309 23.90 -3.89 -8.45
C LEU A 309 22.58 -3.36 -7.92
N LEU A 310 22.46 -2.03 -7.70
CA LEU A 310 21.22 -1.41 -7.26
C LEU A 310 20.12 -1.48 -8.33
N TYR A 311 20.44 -1.32 -9.61
CA TYR A 311 19.46 -1.47 -10.69
C TYR A 311 19.00 -2.92 -10.83
N LEU A 312 19.90 -3.90 -10.72
CA LEU A 312 19.53 -5.32 -10.69
C LEU A 312 18.64 -5.65 -9.49
N PHE A 313 19.05 -5.20 -8.29
CA PHE A 313 18.26 -5.31 -7.06
C PHE A 313 16.87 -4.71 -7.26
N SER A 314 16.79 -3.50 -7.78
CA SER A 314 15.54 -2.76 -7.99
C SER A 314 14.64 -3.44 -9.01
N GLY A 315 15.20 -4.02 -10.06
CA GLY A 315 14.46 -4.78 -11.07
C GLY A 315 13.78 -6.01 -10.49
N ILE A 316 14.53 -6.85 -9.77
CA ILE A 316 13.99 -8.07 -9.18
C ILE A 316 13.09 -7.75 -7.97
N MET A 317 13.53 -6.84 -7.08
CA MET A 317 12.73 -6.40 -5.94
C MET A 317 11.42 -5.78 -6.41
N GLY A 318 11.43 -5.01 -7.50
CA GLY A 318 10.24 -4.44 -8.12
C GLY A 318 9.22 -5.49 -8.51
N MET A 319 9.63 -6.58 -9.16
CA MET A 319 8.71 -7.69 -9.49
C MET A 319 8.08 -8.32 -8.25
N LEU A 320 8.78 -8.31 -7.12
CA LEU A 320 8.30 -8.87 -5.85
C LEU A 320 7.54 -7.82 -4.99
N TRP A 321 7.61 -6.52 -5.34
CA TRP A 321 7.30 -5.37 -4.48
C TRP A 321 5.91 -5.43 -3.83
N LEU A 322 4.85 -5.19 -4.58
CA LEU A 322 3.46 -5.29 -4.13
C LEU A 322 2.79 -6.60 -4.56
N SER A 323 3.56 -7.58 -5.05
CA SER A 323 3.05 -8.90 -5.44
C SER A 323 2.42 -9.67 -4.27
N THR A 324 2.77 -9.31 -3.03
CA THR A 324 2.15 -9.85 -1.83
C THR A 324 0.70 -9.36 -1.63
N VAL A 325 0.33 -8.20 -2.17
CA VAL A 325 -1.01 -7.59 -1.98
C VAL A 325 -2.14 -8.44 -2.56
N PRO A 326 -2.15 -8.81 -3.85
CA PRO A 326 -3.22 -9.63 -4.42
C PRO A 326 -3.26 -11.04 -3.82
N LEU A 327 -2.11 -11.61 -3.44
CA LEU A 327 -2.07 -12.93 -2.80
C LEU A 327 -2.68 -12.89 -1.40
N THR A 328 -2.30 -11.90 -0.58
CA THR A 328 -2.78 -11.77 0.80
C THR A 328 -4.27 -11.43 0.82
N SER A 329 -4.72 -10.43 0.04
CA SER A 329 -6.14 -10.10 -0.05
C SER A 329 -6.98 -11.25 -0.65
N GLY A 330 -6.43 -11.96 -1.65
CA GLY A 330 -7.04 -13.16 -2.20
C GLY A 330 -7.11 -14.32 -1.21
N ALA A 331 -6.11 -14.49 -0.34
CA ALA A 331 -6.13 -15.50 0.72
C ALA A 331 -7.16 -15.16 1.81
N VAL A 332 -7.27 -13.89 2.22
CA VAL A 332 -8.31 -13.43 3.16
C VAL A 332 -9.71 -13.66 2.55
N ALA A 333 -9.91 -13.32 1.29
CA ALA A 333 -11.18 -13.58 0.59
C ALA A 333 -11.50 -15.09 0.48
N HIS A 334 -10.48 -15.94 0.33
CA HIS A 334 -10.64 -17.39 0.29
C HIS A 334 -11.07 -17.97 1.65
N LEU A 335 -10.52 -17.46 2.75
CA LEU A 335 -10.79 -17.95 4.10
C LEU A 335 -12.12 -17.43 4.68
N PHE A 336 -12.48 -16.16 4.40
CA PHE A 336 -13.58 -15.47 5.09
C PHE A 336 -14.65 -14.90 4.14
N GLY A 337 -14.54 -15.19 2.84
CA GLY A 337 -15.46 -14.62 1.83
C GLY A 337 -15.19 -13.14 1.54
N THR A 338 -16.07 -12.56 0.71
CA THR A 338 -15.89 -11.17 0.24
C THR A 338 -16.75 -10.15 0.98
N LYS A 339 -17.68 -10.61 1.84
CA LYS A 339 -18.63 -9.74 2.54
C LYS A 339 -17.93 -8.69 3.42
N ASN A 340 -16.98 -9.14 4.24
CA ASN A 340 -16.23 -8.32 5.19
C ASN A 340 -14.77 -8.12 4.75
N LEU A 341 -14.47 -8.27 3.45
CA LEU A 341 -13.10 -8.25 2.93
C LEU A 341 -12.41 -6.91 3.20
N ALA A 342 -13.11 -5.78 3.07
CA ALA A 342 -12.51 -4.47 3.30
C ALA A 342 -12.08 -4.27 4.76
N SER A 343 -12.92 -4.66 5.72
CA SER A 343 -12.59 -4.59 7.15
C SER A 343 -11.45 -5.53 7.52
N LEU A 344 -11.54 -6.80 7.10
CA LEU A 344 -10.54 -7.82 7.43
C LEU A 344 -9.20 -7.51 6.76
N PHE A 345 -9.19 -7.19 5.47
CA PHE A 345 -7.95 -6.80 4.80
C PHE A 345 -7.43 -5.44 5.31
N GLY A 346 -8.31 -4.56 5.80
CA GLY A 346 -7.94 -3.33 6.49
C GLY A 346 -7.12 -3.59 7.75
N ILE A 347 -7.46 -4.61 8.55
CA ILE A 347 -6.68 -5.03 9.72
C ILE A 347 -5.30 -5.58 9.30
N VAL A 348 -5.26 -6.38 8.24
CA VAL A 348 -3.99 -6.87 7.66
C VAL A 348 -3.14 -5.70 7.18
N MET A 349 -3.76 -4.69 6.53
CA MET A 349 -3.08 -3.43 6.16
C MET A 349 -2.58 -2.65 7.37
N PHE A 350 -3.30 -2.66 8.49
CA PHE A 350 -2.80 -2.02 9.72
C PHE A 350 -1.52 -2.69 10.19
N SER A 351 -1.45 -4.02 10.20
CA SER A 351 -0.20 -4.73 10.49
C SER A 351 0.95 -4.32 9.55
N HIS A 352 0.67 -4.20 8.24
CA HIS A 352 1.63 -3.70 7.26
C HIS A 352 2.12 -2.28 7.60
N GLN A 353 1.22 -1.39 8.01
CA GLN A 353 1.61 -0.01 8.32
C GLN A 353 2.38 0.12 9.64
N ILE A 354 2.14 -0.77 10.60
CA ILE A 354 3.01 -0.89 11.78
C ILE A 354 4.42 -1.31 11.33
N GLY A 355 4.53 -2.27 10.43
CA GLY A 355 5.81 -2.64 9.83
C GLY A 355 6.48 -1.47 9.10
N ALA A 356 5.70 -0.71 8.33
CA ALA A 356 6.17 0.47 7.61
C ALA A 356 6.66 1.58 8.55
N PHE A 357 5.98 1.79 9.68
CA PHE A 357 6.42 2.72 10.71
C PHE A 357 7.84 2.36 11.21
N PHE A 358 8.04 1.10 11.59
CA PHE A 358 9.36 0.65 12.04
C PHE A 358 10.40 0.69 10.92
N GLY A 359 10.07 0.30 9.70
CA GLY A 359 10.97 0.33 8.56
C GLY A 359 11.45 1.74 8.21
N SER A 360 10.58 2.75 8.36
CA SER A 360 10.97 4.16 8.14
C SER A 360 11.78 4.71 9.29
N TRP A 361 11.27 4.60 10.51
CA TRP A 361 11.81 5.30 11.68
C TRP A 361 13.04 4.61 12.25
N TRP A 362 12.95 3.30 12.51
CA TRP A 362 14.02 2.56 13.17
C TRP A 362 15.29 2.46 12.30
N ALA A 363 15.13 2.35 11.00
CA ALA A 363 16.28 2.34 10.09
C ALA A 363 17.04 3.67 10.11
N GLY A 364 16.35 4.80 10.26
CA GLY A 364 16.98 6.11 10.47
C GLY A 364 17.74 6.18 11.78
N LEU A 365 17.14 5.71 12.88
CA LEU A 365 17.80 5.66 14.20
C LEU A 365 19.06 4.79 14.18
N THR A 366 18.99 3.60 13.56
CA THR A 366 20.17 2.72 13.50
C THR A 366 21.27 3.34 12.67
N PHE A 367 20.95 4.08 11.61
CA PHE A 367 21.93 4.84 10.83
C PHE A 367 22.58 5.95 11.68
N GLU A 368 21.81 6.70 12.46
CA GLU A 368 22.37 7.72 13.38
C GLU A 368 23.32 7.11 14.43
N TRP A 369 23.00 5.92 14.97
CA TRP A 369 23.80 5.28 16.00
C TRP A 369 25.07 4.60 15.47
N TYR A 370 25.01 3.98 14.30
CA TYR A 370 26.10 3.12 13.79
C TYR A 370 26.81 3.70 12.57
N GLY A 371 26.28 4.77 11.97
CA GLY A 371 26.84 5.38 10.76
C GLY A 371 26.76 4.48 9.52
N SER A 372 25.94 3.40 9.56
CA SER A 372 25.80 2.45 8.45
C SER A 372 24.37 1.91 8.35
N TYR A 373 23.98 1.42 7.17
CA TYR A 373 22.70 0.74 6.95
C TYR A 373 22.76 -0.77 7.20
N ASP A 374 23.89 -1.34 7.58
CA ASP A 374 24.08 -2.80 7.72
C ASP A 374 23.10 -3.41 8.72
N VAL A 375 22.91 -2.75 9.87
CA VAL A 375 21.95 -3.23 10.91
C VAL A 375 20.53 -3.29 10.35
N ALA A 376 20.11 -2.28 9.60
CA ALA A 376 18.78 -2.23 8.97
C ALA A 376 18.63 -3.29 7.86
N LEU A 377 19.67 -3.51 7.06
CA LEU A 377 19.71 -4.54 6.02
C LEU A 377 19.70 -5.96 6.62
N ILE A 378 20.48 -6.22 7.68
CA ILE A 378 20.48 -7.52 8.39
C ILE A 378 19.08 -7.81 8.95
N ALA A 379 18.49 -6.86 9.66
CA ALA A 379 17.15 -7.01 10.19
C ALA A 379 16.11 -7.25 9.08
N SER A 380 16.23 -6.52 7.96
CA SER A 380 15.36 -6.72 6.78
C SER A 380 15.49 -8.13 6.22
N ALA A 381 16.70 -8.67 6.09
CA ALA A 381 16.93 -10.04 5.60
C ALA A 381 16.34 -11.09 6.55
N LEU A 382 16.58 -10.94 7.88
CA LEU A 382 16.02 -11.83 8.89
C LEU A 382 14.49 -11.82 8.90
N LEU A 383 13.89 -10.63 8.83
CA LEU A 383 12.45 -10.47 8.74
C LEU A 383 11.89 -11.11 7.44
N ALA A 384 12.60 -11.01 6.31
CA ALA A 384 12.18 -11.65 5.07
C ALA A 384 12.11 -13.18 5.20
N PHE A 385 13.15 -13.81 5.76
CA PHE A 385 13.14 -15.25 5.98
C PHE A 385 12.13 -15.68 7.04
N LEU A 386 11.92 -14.89 8.08
CA LEU A 386 10.83 -15.11 9.03
C LEU A 386 9.47 -15.06 8.33
N ALA A 387 9.24 -14.04 7.50
CA ALA A 387 8.00 -13.93 6.71
C ALA A 387 7.83 -15.11 5.74
N ALA A 388 8.89 -15.60 5.13
CA ALA A 388 8.82 -16.83 4.35
C ALA A 388 8.39 -18.01 5.22
N ALA A 389 9.06 -18.23 6.35
CA ALA A 389 8.83 -19.37 7.23
C ALA A 389 7.39 -19.43 7.79
N VAL A 390 6.79 -18.28 8.14
CA VAL A 390 5.41 -18.22 8.68
C VAL A 390 4.34 -18.64 7.66
N HIS A 391 4.66 -18.70 6.37
CA HIS A 391 3.72 -19.18 5.34
C HIS A 391 3.78 -20.70 5.14
N LEU A 392 4.82 -21.41 5.61
CA LEU A 392 4.98 -22.85 5.46
C LEU A 392 3.83 -23.68 6.12
N PRO A 393 3.32 -23.33 7.32
CA PRO A 393 2.23 -24.09 7.93
C PRO A 393 0.90 -24.03 7.18
N MET A 394 0.72 -23.05 6.29
CA MET A 394 -0.51 -22.87 5.51
C MET A 394 -0.49 -23.74 4.25
N THR A 395 -0.54 -25.08 4.45
CA THR A 395 -0.51 -26.05 3.34
C THR A 395 -1.78 -25.97 2.48
N PRO A 396 -1.74 -26.43 1.19
CA PRO A 396 -2.92 -26.46 0.32
C PRO A 396 -4.11 -27.21 0.95
N LYS A 397 -3.86 -28.36 1.57
CA LYS A 397 -4.88 -29.17 2.24
C LYS A 397 -5.56 -28.38 3.38
N ARG A 398 -4.78 -27.71 4.20
CA ARG A 398 -5.28 -26.90 5.32
C ARG A 398 -6.08 -25.68 4.83
N MET A 399 -5.60 -24.97 3.83
CA MET A 399 -6.31 -23.83 3.23
C MET A 399 -7.65 -24.27 2.60
N GLN A 400 -7.69 -25.43 1.96
CA GLN A 400 -8.92 -25.99 1.39
C GLN A 400 -9.94 -26.38 2.47
N GLN A 401 -9.51 -26.94 3.59
CA GLN A 401 -10.39 -27.30 4.72
C GLN A 401 -11.04 -26.07 5.38
N LEU A 402 -10.32 -24.96 5.39
CA LEU A 402 -10.74 -23.70 6.01
C LEU A 402 -11.43 -22.74 5.01
N SER A 403 -11.55 -23.14 3.73
CA SER A 403 -12.14 -22.28 2.72
C SER A 403 -13.59 -21.91 3.05
N TYR A 404 -13.91 -20.62 2.87
CA TYR A 404 -15.27 -20.13 3.00
C TYR A 404 -16.18 -20.80 1.96
N ARG A 405 -17.23 -21.46 2.41
CA ARG A 405 -18.28 -22.00 1.55
C ARG A 405 -19.39 -20.95 1.50
N GLU A 406 -19.56 -20.34 0.33
CA GLU A 406 -20.74 -19.52 0.06
C GLU A 406 -21.95 -20.48 0.06
N ALA A 407 -22.85 -20.33 1.05
CA ALA A 407 -24.09 -21.07 1.16
C ALA A 407 -25.12 -20.60 0.16
#